data_bd7e474ca071448d5754c1d67870a875
#
_entry.id   bd7e474ca071448d5754c1d67870a875
#
_cell.length_a   1.000
_cell.length_b   1.000
_cell.length_c   1.000
_cell.angle_alpha   90.00
_cell.angle_beta   90.00
_cell.angle_gamma   90.00
#
_symmetry.space_group_name_H-M   'P 1'
#
loop_
_entity.id
_entity.type
_entity.pdbx_description
1 polymer ?
#
loop_
_entity_poly.entity_id
_entity_poly.type
_entity_poly.pdbx_seq_one_letter_code
_entity_poly.pdbx_strand_id
1 'polypeptide(L)' 'MKTINIHQAKTHLSRLVEEAAQGEEIVIAKAGKPMVKLVAVASSEGSR' A
#
# COMPACT_ATOMS: atom_id res chain seq x y z
N MET A 1 -5.81 5.40 7.19
CA MET A 1 -5.96 4.89 5.82
C MET A 1 -5.77 6.03 4.83
N LYS A 2 -5.10 5.74 3.74
CA LYS A 2 -4.75 6.77 2.77
C LYS A 2 -5.09 6.25 1.37
N THR A 3 -5.56 7.13 0.49
CA THR A 3 -5.88 6.75 -0.88
C THR A 3 -4.94 7.50 -1.81
N ILE A 4 -4.32 6.78 -2.72
CA ILE A 4 -3.32 7.34 -3.61
C ILE A 4 -3.61 6.89 -5.03
N ASN A 5 -3.41 7.82 -5.98
CA ASN A 5 -3.54 7.50 -7.39
C ASN A 5 -2.42 6.56 -7.82
N ILE A 6 -2.71 5.66 -8.75
CA ILE A 6 -1.73 4.66 -9.17
C ILE A 6 -0.46 5.32 -9.74
N HIS A 7 -0.58 6.47 -10.37
CA HIS A 7 0.62 7.16 -10.88
C HIS A 7 1.51 7.59 -9.72
N GLN A 8 0.90 8.11 -8.66
CA GLN A 8 1.65 8.49 -7.48
C GLN A 8 2.24 7.26 -6.81
N ALA A 9 1.48 6.18 -6.79
CA ALA A 9 1.96 4.96 -6.17
C ALA A 9 3.20 4.43 -6.88
N LYS A 10 3.21 4.50 -8.20
CA LYS A 10 4.38 4.03 -8.96
C LYS A 10 5.61 4.86 -8.63
N THR A 11 5.43 6.17 -8.52
CA THR A 11 6.54 7.06 -8.26
C THR A 11 7.09 6.91 -6.85
N HIS A 12 6.21 6.66 -5.89
CA HIS A 12 6.62 6.63 -4.48
C HIS A 12 6.45 5.25 -3.86
N LEU A 13 6.57 4.22 -4.65
CA LEU A 13 6.25 2.88 -4.17
C LEU A 13 7.11 2.47 -2.98
N SER A 14 8.41 2.78 -3.02
CA SER A 14 9.29 2.40 -1.91
C SER A 14 8.82 3.00 -0.61
N ARG A 15 8.46 4.27 -0.64
CA ARG A 15 7.97 4.94 0.56
C ARG A 15 6.65 4.33 1.02
N LEU A 16 5.75 4.06 0.06
CA LEU A 16 4.45 3.51 0.42
C LEU A 16 4.60 2.13 1.04
N VAL A 17 5.52 1.34 0.53
CA VAL A 17 5.77 0.03 1.10
C VAL A 17 6.25 0.16 2.53
N GLU A 18 7.14 1.11 2.80
CA GLU A 18 7.62 1.31 4.14
C GLU A 18 6.52 1.77 5.08
N GLU A 19 5.67 2.66 4.61
CA GLU A 19 4.56 3.12 5.43
C GLU A 19 3.60 1.98 5.74
N ALA A 20 3.30 1.17 4.73
CA ALA A 20 2.41 0.04 4.94
C ALA A 20 3.02 -0.94 5.93
N ALA A 21 4.33 -1.14 5.85
CA ALA A 21 5.00 -2.05 6.77
C ALA A 21 4.90 -1.58 8.21
N GLN A 22 4.71 -0.29 8.41
CA GLN A 22 4.56 0.26 9.75
C GLN A 22 3.12 0.24 10.24
N GLY A 23 2.23 -0.31 9.44
CA GLY A 23 0.84 -0.44 9.85
C GLY A 23 -0.13 0.47 9.13
N GLU A 24 0.35 1.29 8.21
CA GLU A 24 -0.52 2.17 7.46
C GLU A 24 -1.25 1.39 6.37
N GLU A 25 -2.53 1.65 6.21
CA GLU A 25 -3.29 1.05 5.11
C GLU A 25 -3.38 2.05 3.98
N ILE A 26 -2.94 1.65 2.80
CA ILE A 26 -2.89 2.54 1.65
C ILE A 26 -3.70 1.93 0.51
N VAL A 27 -4.69 2.67 0.04
CA VAL A 27 -5.51 2.23 -1.07
C VAL A 27 -4.97 2.86 -2.34
N ILE A 28 -4.72 2.06 -3.34
CA ILE A 28 -4.26 2.56 -4.63
C ILE A 28 -5.43 2.56 -5.59
N ALA A 29 -5.71 3.73 -6.13
CA ALA A 29 -6.87 3.93 -7.00
C ALA A 29 -6.42 4.25 -8.42
N LYS A 30 -7.25 3.88 -9.37
CA LYS A 30 -7.02 4.20 -10.76
C LYS A 30 -8.31 4.79 -11.31
N ALA A 31 -8.20 5.96 -11.93
CA ALA A 31 -9.36 6.63 -12.49
C ALA A 31 -10.48 6.81 -11.45
N GLY A 32 -10.09 7.10 -10.23
CA GLY A 32 -11.05 7.32 -9.16
C GLY A 32 -11.63 6.07 -8.54
N LYS A 33 -11.16 4.90 -8.97
CA LYS A 33 -11.69 3.64 -8.45
C LYS A 33 -10.62 2.91 -7.65
N PRO A 34 -10.93 2.49 -6.43
CA PRO A 34 -9.96 1.73 -5.64
C PRO A 34 -9.70 0.38 -6.32
N MET A 35 -8.44 0.07 -6.52
CA MET A 35 -8.03 -1.14 -7.20
C MET A 35 -7.39 -2.14 -6.26
N VAL A 36 -6.48 -1.69 -5.43
CA VAL A 36 -5.75 -2.56 -4.51
C VAL A 36 -5.49 -1.82 -3.21
N LYS A 37 -5.11 -2.56 -2.20
CA LYS A 37 -4.77 -1.99 -0.92
C LYS A 37 -3.42 -2.54 -0.46
N LEU A 38 -2.53 -1.65 -0.04
CA LEU A 38 -1.25 -2.04 0.52
C LEU A 38 -1.41 -2.19 2.02
N VAL A 39 -1.01 -3.35 2.53
CA VAL A 39 -1.05 -3.59 3.98
C VAL A 39 0.19 -4.38 4.35
N ALA A 40 0.55 -4.32 5.61
CA ALA A 40 1.68 -5.09 6.08
C ALA A 40 1.34 -6.58 6.01
N VAL A 41 2.32 -7.35 5.60
CA VAL A 41 2.16 -8.80 5.62
C VAL A 41 2.25 -9.26 7.06
N ALA A 42 1.36 -10.09 7.47
CA ALA A 42 1.41 -10.61 8.82
C ALA A 42 2.65 -11.43 8.95
N SER A 43 3.42 -11.04 9.84
CA SER A 43 4.70 -11.62 9.93
C SER A 43 4.65 -13.03 10.27
N SER A 44 3.76 -13.38 10.61
CA SER A 44 3.81 -14.60 10.79
C SER A 44 3.84 -15.42 9.74
N GLU A 45 3.93 -14.80 9.24
CA GLU A 45 4.03 -15.43 8.61
C GLU A 45 5.00 -15.73 8.32
N GLY A 46 5.28 -15.69 8.38
CA GLY A 46 6.08 -15.90 8.12
C GLY A 46 6.55 -16.80 8.34
N SER A 47 6.47 -16.96 8.57
CA SER A 47 6.81 -17.62 8.81
C SER A 47 7.13 -18.44 8.46
N ARG A 48 7.03 -18.59 8.38
CA ARG A 48 7.27 -19.27 8.13
C ARG A 48 7.55 -19.61 7.89
#